data_59bfc00473651d789a525b9056931faf
#
_entry.id   59bfc00473651d789a525b9056931faf
#
_cell.length_a   1.000
_cell.length_b   1.000
_cell.length_c   1.000
_cell.angle_alpha   90.00
_cell.angle_beta   90.00
_cell.angle_gamma   90.00
#
_symmetry.space_group_name_H-M   'P 1'
#
loop_
_entity.id
_entity.type
_entity.pdbx_description
1 polymer ?
#
loop_
_entity_poly.entity_id
_entity_poly.type
_entity_poly.pdbx_seq_one_letter_code
_entity_poly.pdbx_strand_id
1 'polypeptide(L)'
;MANTGATSLRIALGDYPHTLPLKRGEITSPWLKLDFIEVKPLYQAFKPMVREHAYDASEIALVTYFQAKEHNKGLSLLPAAMLARFQHGTMLFNADRGKLSPLDLPDKRIGVRSYSQTTGVW
;
A
#
# COMPACT_ATOMS: atom_id res chain seq x y z
N MET A 1 20.23 -12.39 -30.57
CA MET A 1 19.44 -13.48 -29.98
C MET A 1 18.73 -12.89 -28.76
N ALA A 2 17.42 -12.68 -28.86
CA ALA A 2 16.66 -12.15 -27.73
C ALA A 2 16.65 -13.20 -26.62
N ASN A 3 17.04 -12.79 -25.43
CA ASN A 3 16.99 -13.65 -24.24
C ASN A 3 15.49 -13.91 -23.95
N THR A 4 15.00 -15.11 -24.28
CA THR A 4 13.61 -15.53 -24.14
C THR A 4 13.28 -16.05 -22.73
N GLY A 5 14.10 -15.72 -21.73
CA GLY A 5 13.83 -16.07 -20.35
C GLY A 5 12.85 -15.09 -19.70
N ALA A 6 11.87 -15.58 -18.95
CA ALA A 6 10.97 -14.74 -18.16
C ALA A 6 11.77 -13.88 -17.17
N THR A 7 11.42 -12.60 -17.06
CA THR A 7 12.01 -11.69 -16.07
C THR A 7 11.48 -12.05 -14.68
N SER A 8 12.37 -12.31 -13.73
CA SER A 8 11.99 -12.56 -12.35
C SER A 8 11.84 -11.24 -11.58
N LEU A 9 10.72 -11.07 -10.87
CA LEU A 9 10.40 -9.89 -10.07
C LEU A 9 10.08 -10.30 -8.64
N ARG A 10 10.75 -9.66 -7.68
CA ARG A 10 10.47 -9.79 -6.25
C ARG A 10 9.35 -8.83 -5.87
N ILE A 11 8.24 -9.35 -5.34
CA ILE A 11 7.02 -8.57 -5.13
C ILE A 11 6.53 -8.69 -3.69
N ALA A 12 6.28 -7.56 -3.01
CA ALA A 12 5.57 -7.51 -1.74
C ALA A 12 4.12 -7.07 -1.97
N LEU A 13 3.18 -8.01 -1.81
CA LEU A 13 1.76 -7.82 -2.13
C LEU A 13 0.87 -8.49 -1.09
N GLY A 14 -0.22 -7.81 -0.69
CA GLY A 14 -1.18 -8.32 0.28
C GLY A 14 -2.01 -9.50 -0.24
N ASP A 15 -2.57 -10.24 0.71
CA ASP A 15 -3.46 -11.37 0.44
C ASP A 15 -4.90 -10.86 0.34
N TYR A 16 -5.35 -10.60 -0.88
CA TYR A 16 -6.72 -10.18 -1.19
C TYR A 16 -7.39 -11.18 -2.12
N PRO A 17 -8.72 -11.25 -2.16
CA PRO A 17 -9.42 -12.18 -3.07
C PRO A 17 -8.95 -12.05 -4.53
N HIS A 18 -8.61 -10.84 -4.99
CA HIS A 18 -8.15 -10.59 -6.36
C HIS A 18 -6.65 -10.79 -6.57
N THR A 19 -5.82 -10.85 -5.52
CA THR A 19 -4.38 -11.12 -5.62
C THR A 19 -4.01 -12.57 -5.35
N LEU A 20 -4.85 -13.30 -4.63
CA LEU A 20 -4.60 -14.70 -4.29
C LEU A 20 -4.43 -15.62 -5.49
N PRO A 21 -5.24 -15.52 -6.58
CA PRO A 21 -5.03 -16.34 -7.78
C PRO A 21 -3.64 -16.14 -8.40
N LEU A 22 -3.15 -14.89 -8.41
CA LEU A 22 -1.82 -14.57 -8.89
C LEU A 22 -0.73 -15.19 -7.98
N LYS A 23 -0.88 -15.07 -6.66
CA LYS A 23 0.06 -15.63 -5.68
C LYS A 23 0.07 -17.15 -5.66
N ARG A 24 -1.03 -17.79 -6.01
CA ARG A 24 -1.15 -19.27 -6.12
C ARG A 24 -0.66 -19.83 -7.45
N GLY A 25 -0.27 -18.95 -8.40
CA GLY A 25 0.14 -19.37 -9.72
C GLY A 25 -1.02 -19.83 -10.63
N GLU A 26 -2.25 -19.50 -10.28
CA GLU A 26 -3.44 -19.75 -11.13
C GLU A 26 -3.46 -18.79 -12.34
N ILE A 27 -2.82 -17.62 -12.18
CA ILE A 27 -2.60 -16.62 -13.24
C ILE A 27 -1.10 -16.54 -13.44
N THR A 28 -0.65 -16.79 -14.67
CA THR A 28 0.78 -16.78 -15.03
C THR A 28 1.04 -15.91 -16.26
N SER A 29 2.31 -15.56 -16.46
CA SER A 29 2.78 -14.81 -17.63
C SER A 29 3.97 -15.55 -18.26
N PRO A 30 4.06 -15.62 -19.60
CA PRO A 30 5.24 -16.18 -20.25
C PRO A 30 6.46 -15.26 -20.14
N TRP A 31 6.28 -13.99 -19.80
CA TRP A 31 7.35 -12.98 -19.75
C TRP A 31 7.82 -12.67 -18.33
N LEU A 32 6.98 -12.98 -17.31
CA LEU A 32 7.25 -12.62 -15.93
C LEU A 32 7.18 -13.83 -15.01
N LYS A 33 8.17 -13.98 -14.16
CA LYS A 33 8.14 -14.88 -13.00
C LYS A 33 8.04 -14.02 -11.75
N LEU A 34 6.95 -14.16 -11.00
CA LEU A 34 6.69 -13.39 -9.79
C LEU A 34 7.14 -14.18 -8.57
N ASP A 35 8.05 -13.58 -7.80
CA ASP A 35 8.53 -14.11 -6.52
C ASP A 35 7.92 -13.28 -5.38
N PHE A 36 6.92 -13.84 -4.71
CA PHE A 36 6.18 -13.14 -3.66
C PHE A 36 6.89 -13.22 -2.33
N ILE A 37 7.39 -12.06 -1.87
CA ILE A 37 8.05 -11.93 -0.58
C ILE A 37 6.99 -11.71 0.51
N GLU A 38 6.92 -12.63 1.44
CA GLU A 38 5.96 -12.56 2.55
C GLU A 38 6.37 -11.50 3.57
N VAL A 39 5.52 -10.48 3.75
CA VAL A 39 5.71 -9.42 4.75
C VAL A 39 4.41 -9.24 5.53
N LYS A 40 4.45 -9.53 6.82
CA LYS A 40 3.28 -9.40 7.72
C LYS A 40 3.61 -8.54 8.93
N PRO A 41 2.81 -7.50 9.19
CA PRO A 41 1.78 -6.91 8.32
C PRO A 41 2.40 -6.18 7.12
N LEU A 42 1.69 -6.14 5.99
CA LEU A 42 2.21 -5.66 4.71
C LEU A 42 2.76 -4.23 4.72
N TYR A 43 2.20 -3.33 5.53
CA TYR A 43 2.72 -1.95 5.63
C TYR A 43 4.19 -1.86 6.05
N GLN A 44 4.76 -2.91 6.62
CA GLN A 44 6.20 -2.96 6.94
C GLN A 44 7.07 -3.04 5.68
N ALA A 45 6.52 -3.43 4.53
CA ALA A 45 7.22 -3.41 3.25
C ALA A 45 7.41 -1.99 2.69
N PHE A 46 6.60 -1.01 3.10
CA PHE A 46 6.59 0.33 2.51
C PHE A 46 7.92 1.08 2.71
N LYS A 47 8.47 1.04 3.91
CA LYS A 47 9.73 1.71 4.22
C LYS A 47 10.93 1.09 3.49
N PRO A 48 11.14 -0.23 3.51
CA PRO A 48 12.19 -0.87 2.71
C PRO A 48 12.03 -0.60 1.20
N MET A 49 10.81 -0.63 0.68
CA MET A 49 10.55 -0.30 -0.73
C MET A 49 11.04 1.12 -1.07
N VAL A 50 10.66 2.12 -0.28
CA VAL A 50 11.00 3.53 -0.57
C VAL A 50 12.47 3.85 -0.33
N ARG A 51 13.07 3.28 0.72
CA ARG A 51 14.44 3.65 1.14
C ARG A 51 15.52 2.82 0.48
N GLU A 52 15.24 1.55 0.25
CA GLU A 52 16.24 0.54 -0.08
C GLU A 52 15.97 -0.13 -1.43
N HIS A 53 14.81 0.16 -2.08
CA HIS A 53 14.34 -0.55 -3.27
C HIS A 53 14.39 -2.08 -3.06
N ALA A 54 13.95 -2.52 -1.86
CA ALA A 54 14.08 -3.91 -1.42
C ALA A 54 13.27 -4.91 -2.26
N TYR A 55 12.34 -4.42 -3.07
CA TYR A 55 11.48 -5.18 -3.97
C TYR A 55 11.45 -4.50 -5.34
N ASP A 56 11.22 -5.30 -6.39
CA ASP A 56 11.01 -4.77 -7.74
C ASP A 56 9.61 -4.12 -7.87
N ALA A 57 8.63 -4.67 -7.15
CA ALA A 57 7.31 -4.08 -7.01
C ALA A 57 6.75 -4.29 -5.60
N SER A 58 5.94 -3.36 -5.13
CA SER A 58 5.29 -3.47 -3.82
C SER A 58 3.98 -2.70 -3.81
N GLU A 59 3.00 -3.22 -3.09
CA GLU A 59 1.88 -2.38 -2.64
C GLU A 59 2.41 -1.27 -1.74
N ILE A 60 1.85 -0.08 -1.89
CA ILE A 60 2.26 1.09 -1.11
C ILE A 60 1.05 2.02 -0.87
N ALA A 61 1.03 2.71 0.26
CA ALA A 61 0.03 3.75 0.48
C ALA A 61 0.29 4.95 -0.45
N LEU A 62 -0.77 5.50 -1.04
CA LEU A 62 -0.65 6.58 -2.03
C LEU A 62 0.08 7.81 -1.47
N VAL A 63 -0.17 8.19 -0.22
CA VAL A 63 0.55 9.29 0.44
C VAL A 63 2.04 8.97 0.59
N THR A 64 2.39 7.73 0.95
CA THR A 64 3.80 7.31 1.01
C THR A 64 4.48 7.42 -0.36
N TYR A 65 3.77 7.10 -1.45
CA TYR A 65 4.29 7.30 -2.80
C TYR A 65 4.51 8.77 -3.11
N PHE A 66 3.57 9.66 -2.79
CA PHE A 66 3.74 11.11 -3.02
C PHE A 66 4.93 11.68 -2.23
N GLN A 67 5.08 11.30 -0.97
CA GLN A 67 6.25 11.66 -0.17
C GLN A 67 7.56 11.15 -0.79
N ALA A 68 7.57 9.92 -1.30
CA ALA A 68 8.73 9.36 -1.99
C ALA A 68 9.08 10.18 -3.24
N LYS A 69 8.08 10.62 -4.02
CA LYS A 69 8.29 11.48 -5.20
C LYS A 69 8.82 12.85 -4.82
N GLU A 70 8.30 13.47 -3.77
CA GLU A 70 8.81 14.75 -3.25
C GLU A 70 10.29 14.67 -2.87
N HIS A 71 10.70 13.53 -2.34
CA HIS A 71 12.11 13.26 -2.00
C HIS A 71 12.91 12.63 -3.16
N ASN A 72 12.48 12.77 -4.40
CA ASN A 72 13.15 12.29 -5.61
C ASN A 72 13.49 10.78 -5.59
N LYS A 73 12.68 9.97 -4.91
CA LYS A 73 12.84 8.50 -4.98
C LYS A 73 12.35 7.97 -6.33
N GLY A 74 13.17 7.11 -6.94
CA GLY A 74 12.93 6.55 -8.27
C GLY A 74 11.85 5.48 -8.32
N LEU A 75 10.61 5.82 -7.91
CA LEU A 75 9.46 4.93 -7.92
C LEU A 75 8.50 5.33 -9.05
N SER A 76 7.93 4.33 -9.72
CA SER A 76 6.82 4.47 -10.66
C SER A 76 5.55 3.88 -10.07
N LEU A 77 4.44 4.59 -10.20
CA LEU A 77 3.13 4.09 -9.78
C LEU A 77 2.49 3.32 -10.94
N LEU A 78 2.11 2.08 -10.68
CA LEU A 78 1.28 1.31 -11.60
C LEU A 78 -0.20 1.66 -11.38
N PRO A 79 -1.03 1.71 -12.44
CA PRO A 79 -2.45 2.01 -12.34
C PRO A 79 -3.26 0.81 -11.84
N ALA A 80 -2.87 0.26 -10.68
CA ALA A 80 -3.47 -0.91 -10.07
C ALA A 80 -3.80 -0.62 -8.60
N ALA A 81 -5.07 -0.36 -8.30
CA ALA A 81 -5.54 -0.14 -6.94
C ALA A 81 -5.72 -1.49 -6.23
N MET A 82 -4.88 -1.78 -5.25
CA MET A 82 -4.96 -3.03 -4.47
C MET A 82 -6.05 -2.97 -3.42
N LEU A 83 -6.26 -1.81 -2.80
CA LEU A 83 -7.28 -1.61 -1.77
C LEU A 83 -7.88 -0.22 -1.90
N ALA A 84 -9.20 -0.17 -2.08
CA ALA A 84 -9.97 1.07 -2.06
C ALA A 84 -11.16 0.91 -1.10
N ARG A 85 -11.35 1.88 -0.20
CA ARG A 85 -12.46 1.89 0.74
C ARG A 85 -12.79 3.31 1.20
N PHE A 86 -14.02 3.52 1.62
CA PHE A 86 -14.41 4.77 2.27
C PHE A 86 -13.79 4.86 3.65
N GLN A 87 -13.07 5.94 3.92
CA GLN A 87 -12.34 6.13 5.18
C GLN A 87 -13.25 6.57 6.34
N HIS A 88 -14.43 7.12 6.05
CA HIS A 88 -15.37 7.60 7.06
C HIS A 88 -15.70 6.56 8.14
N GLY A 89 -15.88 5.30 7.77
CA GLY A 89 -16.14 4.21 8.71
C GLY A 89 -14.96 3.79 9.60
N THR A 90 -13.78 4.39 9.40
CA THR A 90 -12.60 4.12 10.22
C THR A 90 -12.35 5.16 11.30
N MET A 91 -13.16 6.23 11.33
CA MET A 91 -13.10 7.26 12.35
C MET A 91 -13.84 6.78 13.60
N LEU A 92 -13.13 6.73 14.72
CA LEU A 92 -13.66 6.29 16.01
C LEU A 92 -13.56 7.44 17.02
N PHE A 93 -14.53 7.53 17.90
CA PHE A 93 -14.52 8.47 19.02
C PHE A 93 -15.04 7.78 20.31
N ASN A 94 -14.69 8.34 21.46
CA ASN A 94 -15.19 7.84 22.72
C ASN A 94 -16.64 8.31 22.94
N ALA A 95 -17.60 7.39 22.85
CA ALA A 95 -19.02 7.67 22.99
C ALA A 95 -19.41 8.19 24.38
N ASP A 96 -18.66 7.86 25.45
CA ASP A 96 -18.91 8.36 26.81
C ASP A 96 -18.72 9.87 26.95
N ARG A 97 -18.03 10.50 25.98
CA ARG A 97 -17.82 11.94 25.92
C ARG A 97 -18.90 12.68 25.11
N GLY A 98 -19.98 12.00 24.77
CA GLY A 98 -21.08 12.52 23.98
C GLY A 98 -20.96 12.23 22.49
N LYS A 99 -21.96 12.67 21.71
CA LYS A 99 -21.97 12.51 20.26
C LYS A 99 -20.98 13.48 19.63
N LEU A 100 -20.30 13.02 18.61
CA LEU A 100 -19.39 13.81 17.77
C LEU A 100 -19.88 13.78 16.33
N SER A 101 -20.01 14.94 15.73
CA SER A 101 -20.31 15.10 14.30
C SER A 101 -19.07 15.59 13.55
N PRO A 102 -19.03 15.48 12.22
CA PRO A 102 -17.94 16.05 11.43
C PRO A 102 -17.73 17.55 11.64
N LEU A 103 -18.80 18.30 11.98
CA LEU A 103 -18.74 19.74 12.23
C LEU A 103 -18.05 20.09 13.56
N ASP A 104 -17.94 19.12 14.45
CA ASP A 104 -17.28 19.30 15.77
C ASP A 104 -15.77 19.00 15.72
N LEU A 105 -15.23 18.57 14.57
CA LEU A 105 -13.82 18.18 14.43
C LEU A 105 -12.81 19.34 14.45
N PRO A 106 -13.13 20.57 13.96
CA PRO A 106 -12.21 21.68 14.11
C PRO A 106 -11.70 21.83 15.55
N ASP A 107 -10.41 22.08 15.72
CA ASP A 107 -9.72 22.23 17.01
C ASP A 107 -9.69 20.99 17.91
N LYS A 108 -10.12 19.84 17.42
CA LYS A 108 -9.99 18.58 18.14
C LYS A 108 -8.63 17.92 17.89
N ARG A 109 -8.12 17.23 18.90
CA ARG A 109 -6.93 16.38 18.74
C ARG A 109 -7.36 15.04 18.15
N ILE A 110 -6.87 14.76 16.96
CA ILE A 110 -7.16 13.52 16.22
C ILE A 110 -5.92 12.64 16.24
N GLY A 111 -6.08 11.43 16.75
CA GLY A 111 -5.04 10.41 16.71
C GLY A 111 -5.02 9.70 15.35
N VAL A 112 -3.86 9.65 14.71
CA VAL A 112 -3.65 8.89 13.48
C VAL A 112 -2.56 7.84 13.67
N ARG A 113 -2.68 6.70 13.02
CA ARG A 113 -1.71 5.61 13.16
C ARG A 113 -0.33 5.97 12.59
N SER A 114 -0.31 6.67 11.47
CA SER A 114 0.92 7.09 10.81
C SER A 114 0.63 8.25 9.87
N TYR A 115 1.50 9.23 9.88
CA TYR A 115 1.43 10.41 9.01
C TYR A 115 1.59 10.07 7.52
N SER A 116 2.25 8.96 7.21
CA SER A 116 2.45 8.50 5.83
C SER A 116 1.30 7.67 5.26
N GLN A 117 0.22 7.48 6.04
CA GLN A 117 -0.94 6.73 5.57
C GLN A 117 -2.00 7.65 4.98
N THR A 118 -2.57 7.23 3.85
CA THR A 118 -3.60 7.98 3.13
C THR A 118 -4.77 8.39 4.04
N THR A 119 -5.21 7.50 4.93
CA THR A 119 -6.29 7.79 5.90
C THR A 119 -6.00 8.96 6.84
N GLY A 120 -4.73 9.24 7.14
CA GLY A 120 -4.34 10.34 8.04
C GLY A 120 -4.28 11.71 7.38
N VAL A 121 -4.43 11.77 6.05
CA VAL A 121 -4.35 13.00 5.25
C VAL A 121 -5.72 13.47 4.79
N TRP A 122 -6.69 12.56 4.72
CA TRP A 122 -8.09 12.87 4.46
C TRP A 122 -8.75 13.36 5.74
#